data_b8741273943a99d5e8ac2943f46a17d1
#
_entry.id   b8741273943a99d5e8ac2943f46a17d1
#
_cell.length_a   1.000
_cell.length_b   1.000
_cell.length_c   1.000
_cell.angle_alpha   90.00
_cell.angle_beta   90.00
_cell.angle_gamma   90.00
#
_symmetry.space_group_name_H-M   'P 1'
#
loop_
_entity.id
_entity.type
_entity.pdbx_description
1 polymer ?
#
loop_
_entity_poly.entity_id
_entity_poly.type
_entity_poly.pdbx_seq_one_letter_code
_entity_poly.pdbx_strand_id
1 'polypeptide(L)'
;MSDFRSMNEASSASPRPVSSPDGRVPLGEGAGARVHARGWGWRHAGRKNAALSGVDLDIAPGERVLVLGPSGSGKSTLMGGLAGLLGGAEEGEATGTLTVDGVAPAQARGRVGLLMQDPEAQVVLARVGDDVAFGMENLGVPREEIWPRVEESLGAVGLDAPLDHSTTELSGGQKQRLALASILAMGPGLLLLDEPTANLDPSGIAEVRAAVEAVVERTGATMVVVEHRVDVWAPLVDRVIVVADGRIAADGPLREVLEQQGDALRERGIWLPGDDVAAEVGPAPEVAPASSEAAPIARVADLTIGYDKASPVRSGIDLTIERGVSTCIVGANGAGKSTFALTLAGLLPPLEGTVEVETADGTAGDPHGWPSKRLLGRMSMVFQEPEYQFL
;
A
#
# COMPACT_ATOMS: atom_id res chain seq x y z
N MET A 1 -9.50 -46.30 57.70
CA MET A 1 -8.27 -46.61 57.06
C MET A 1 -8.33 -45.89 55.72
N SER A 2 -8.09 -44.65 55.74
CA SER A 2 -6.85 -43.82 55.68
C SER A 2 -6.28 -43.77 54.25
N ASP A 3 -6.50 -42.57 53.69
CA ASP A 3 -5.53 -41.73 53.01
C ASP A 3 -4.97 -42.21 51.68
N PHE A 4 -5.46 -41.57 50.61
CA PHE A 4 -4.63 -41.06 49.53
C PHE A 4 -5.41 -39.99 48.77
N ARG A 5 -5.50 -38.78 49.35
CA ARG A 5 -5.78 -37.54 48.65
C ARG A 5 -4.60 -36.63 48.91
N SER A 6 -3.85 -36.34 47.90
CA SER A 6 -3.17 -35.06 47.65
C SER A 6 -2.03 -35.28 46.65
N MET A 7 -1.98 -34.40 45.71
CA MET A 7 -0.90 -34.00 44.80
C MET A 7 -1.29 -34.20 43.34
N ASN A 8 -1.99 -33.25 42.79
CA ASN A 8 -1.64 -32.60 41.52
C ASN A 8 -2.57 -31.44 41.21
N GLU A 9 -2.45 -30.35 41.95
CA GLU A 9 -2.86 -29.03 41.44
C GLU A 9 -1.59 -28.35 40.91
N ALA A 10 -1.24 -28.66 39.65
CA ALA A 10 -0.33 -27.84 38.89
C ALA A 10 -1.09 -26.67 38.33
N SER A 11 -0.95 -25.54 38.97
CA SER A 11 -1.41 -24.21 38.60
C SER A 11 -1.09 -23.90 37.15
N SER A 12 -2.09 -23.95 36.28
CA SER A 12 -2.07 -23.29 34.97
C SER A 12 -2.36 -21.81 35.18
N ALA A 13 -1.35 -21.07 35.57
CA ALA A 13 -1.41 -19.62 35.55
C ALA A 13 -1.38 -19.16 34.09
N SER A 14 -2.53 -18.83 33.54
CA SER A 14 -2.65 -18.00 32.34
C SER A 14 -1.85 -16.71 32.56
N PRO A 15 -0.98 -16.27 31.62
CA PRO A 15 -0.33 -14.99 31.75
C PRO A 15 -1.40 -13.89 31.77
N ARG A 16 -1.42 -13.14 32.87
CA ARG A 16 -2.27 -11.95 32.96
C ARG A 16 -1.79 -10.96 31.90
N PRO A 17 -2.72 -10.27 31.19
CA PRO A 17 -2.32 -9.17 30.32
C PRO A 17 -1.59 -8.14 31.17
N VAL A 18 -0.42 -7.70 30.70
CA VAL A 18 0.35 -6.61 31.30
C VAL A 18 -0.39 -5.32 30.98
N SER A 19 -1.43 -5.03 31.74
CA SER A 19 -1.99 -3.69 31.83
C SER A 19 -1.23 -2.97 32.94
N SER A 20 -0.52 -1.91 32.61
CA SER A 20 -0.15 -0.91 33.60
C SER A 20 -1.44 -0.44 34.30
N PRO A 21 -1.39 -0.04 35.59
CA PRO A 21 -2.57 0.42 36.33
C PRO A 21 -3.33 1.56 35.67
N ASP A 22 -2.73 2.22 34.68
CA ASP A 22 -3.26 3.40 33.99
C ASP A 22 -3.60 3.16 32.52
N GLY A 23 -3.50 1.93 31.96
CA GLY A 23 -3.84 1.63 30.56
C GLY A 23 -2.94 2.25 29.51
N ARG A 24 -1.76 2.78 29.90
CA ARG A 24 -0.84 3.51 29.03
C ARG A 24 0.22 2.58 28.48
N VAL A 25 0.40 2.55 27.18
CA VAL A 25 1.56 1.95 26.53
C VAL A 25 2.48 3.11 26.12
N PRO A 26 3.67 3.25 26.74
CA PRO A 26 4.64 4.26 26.34
C PRO A 26 5.12 4.01 24.90
N LEU A 27 5.38 5.07 24.13
CA LEU A 27 6.13 4.97 22.88
C LEU A 27 7.50 4.33 23.18
N GLY A 28 7.80 3.21 22.52
CA GLY A 28 9.10 2.53 22.66
C GLY A 28 9.17 1.37 23.66
N GLU A 29 8.15 1.13 24.48
CA GLU A 29 8.08 -0.05 25.38
C GLU A 29 7.03 -1.08 24.95
N GLY A 30 6.45 -0.94 23.76
CA GLY A 30 5.53 -1.92 23.22
C GLY A 30 6.28 -3.17 22.79
N ALA A 31 6.42 -4.16 23.67
CA ALA A 31 6.78 -5.50 23.22
C ALA A 31 5.88 -5.88 22.04
N GLY A 32 6.44 -6.43 20.98
CA GLY A 32 5.69 -6.88 19.82
C GLY A 32 4.48 -7.73 20.24
N ALA A 33 3.41 -7.66 19.49
CA ALA A 33 2.21 -8.44 19.80
C ALA A 33 2.33 -9.86 19.23
N ARG A 34 1.76 -10.84 19.92
CA ARG A 34 1.64 -12.20 19.43
C ARG A 34 0.36 -12.37 18.61
N VAL A 35 0.47 -12.99 17.44
CA VAL A 35 -0.69 -13.40 16.64
C VAL A 35 -0.86 -14.90 16.72
N HIS A 36 -2.09 -15.36 16.97
CA HIS A 36 -2.39 -16.78 17.01
C HIS A 36 -3.73 -17.06 16.31
N ALA A 37 -3.71 -17.97 15.35
CA ALA A 37 -4.91 -18.47 14.64
C ALA A 37 -4.96 -20.00 14.69
N ARG A 38 -6.16 -20.56 14.86
CA ARG A 38 -6.43 -22.00 14.79
C ARG A 38 -7.67 -22.28 13.99
N GLY A 39 -7.50 -22.93 12.85
CA GLY A 39 -8.59 -23.24 11.93
C GLY A 39 -9.38 -22.02 11.50
N TRP A 40 -8.76 -20.82 11.58
CA TRP A 40 -9.49 -19.59 11.29
C TRP A 40 -9.88 -19.48 9.82
N GLY A 41 -11.04 -18.92 9.60
CA GLY A 41 -11.55 -18.63 8.28
C GLY A 41 -12.59 -17.52 8.31
N TRP A 42 -12.81 -16.91 7.14
CA TRP A 42 -13.79 -15.86 6.96
C TRP A 42 -14.55 -16.02 5.66
N ARG A 43 -15.88 -15.92 5.72
CA ARG A 43 -16.77 -15.89 4.57
C ARG A 43 -17.54 -14.58 4.56
N HIS A 44 -17.31 -13.74 3.56
CA HIS A 44 -18.07 -12.50 3.40
C HIS A 44 -19.54 -12.76 3.15
N ALA A 45 -20.41 -11.89 3.66
CA ALA A 45 -21.84 -11.96 3.45
C ALA A 45 -22.17 -12.00 1.95
N GLY A 46 -23.17 -12.79 1.58
CA GLY A 46 -23.57 -12.96 0.16
C GLY A 46 -22.62 -13.79 -0.70
N ARG A 47 -21.45 -14.20 -0.21
CA ARG A 47 -20.53 -15.10 -0.93
C ARG A 47 -20.76 -16.55 -0.55
N LYS A 48 -20.70 -17.44 -1.55
CA LYS A 48 -20.85 -18.89 -1.33
C LYS A 48 -19.60 -19.51 -0.71
N ASN A 49 -18.44 -19.07 -1.15
CA ASN A 49 -17.15 -19.60 -0.72
C ASN A 49 -16.51 -18.70 0.34
N ALA A 50 -15.80 -19.29 1.27
CA ALA A 50 -14.97 -18.57 2.22
C ALA A 50 -13.79 -17.88 1.47
N ALA A 51 -13.46 -16.66 1.88
CA ALA A 51 -12.27 -15.96 1.40
C ALA A 51 -11.00 -16.57 1.99
N LEU A 52 -11.09 -17.05 3.24
CA LEU A 52 -10.05 -17.82 3.92
C LEU A 52 -10.67 -18.98 4.70
N SER A 53 -9.98 -20.11 4.77
CA SER A 53 -10.43 -21.29 5.51
C SER A 53 -9.28 -22.10 6.07
N GLY A 54 -9.43 -22.56 7.33
CA GLY A 54 -8.48 -23.44 7.98
C GLY A 54 -7.08 -22.83 8.15
N VAL A 55 -7.01 -21.52 8.45
CA VAL A 55 -5.75 -20.82 8.71
C VAL A 55 -5.25 -21.19 10.10
N ASP A 56 -4.09 -21.85 10.15
CA ASP A 56 -3.30 -22.06 11.37
C ASP A 56 -2.07 -21.17 11.27
N LEU A 57 -1.87 -20.27 12.24
CA LEU A 57 -0.82 -19.28 12.23
C LEU A 57 -0.38 -18.94 13.65
N ASP A 58 0.92 -18.84 13.86
CA ASP A 58 1.53 -18.33 15.10
C ASP A 58 2.68 -17.39 14.72
N ILE A 59 2.50 -16.09 15.01
CA ILE A 59 3.54 -15.07 14.80
C ILE A 59 4.02 -14.63 16.17
N ALA A 60 5.33 -14.77 16.40
CA ALA A 60 5.96 -14.40 17.66
C ALA A 60 6.07 -12.88 17.82
N PRO A 61 6.13 -12.35 19.05
CA PRO A 61 6.39 -10.94 19.30
C PRO A 61 7.69 -10.47 18.65
N GLY A 62 7.62 -9.36 17.90
CA GLY A 62 8.76 -8.77 17.18
C GLY A 62 9.12 -9.46 15.86
N GLU A 63 8.43 -10.53 15.46
CA GLU A 63 8.66 -11.20 14.19
C GLU A 63 8.20 -10.33 13.00
N ARG A 64 8.96 -10.39 11.91
CA ARG A 64 8.72 -9.60 10.69
C ARG A 64 8.33 -10.52 9.56
N VAL A 65 7.07 -10.47 9.17
CA VAL A 65 6.45 -11.43 8.25
C VAL A 65 6.02 -10.76 6.96
N LEU A 66 6.41 -11.33 5.82
CA LEU A 66 5.92 -10.96 4.51
C LEU A 66 4.79 -11.91 4.10
N VAL A 67 3.67 -11.37 3.65
CA VAL A 67 2.54 -12.14 3.12
C VAL A 67 2.49 -11.99 1.61
N LEU A 68 2.66 -13.09 0.91
CA LEU A 68 2.62 -13.19 -0.54
C LEU A 68 1.37 -13.94 -1.02
N GLY A 69 1.01 -13.74 -2.26
CA GLY A 69 -0.06 -14.49 -2.92
C GLY A 69 -0.71 -13.70 -4.06
N PRO A 70 -1.39 -14.36 -5.00
CA PRO A 70 -2.07 -13.71 -6.11
C PRO A 70 -3.20 -12.78 -5.62
N SER A 71 -3.64 -11.87 -6.49
CA SER A 71 -4.82 -11.05 -6.21
C SER A 71 -6.05 -11.93 -5.96
N GLY A 72 -6.86 -11.58 -4.95
CA GLY A 72 -8.03 -12.34 -4.56
C GLY A 72 -7.74 -13.62 -3.75
N SER A 73 -6.51 -13.91 -3.36
CA SER A 73 -6.17 -15.10 -2.55
C SER A 73 -6.62 -15.04 -1.09
N GLY A 74 -7.02 -13.87 -0.59
CA GLY A 74 -7.47 -13.67 0.79
C GLY A 74 -6.53 -12.85 1.66
N LYS A 75 -5.44 -12.26 1.12
CA LYS A 75 -4.48 -11.44 1.89
C LYS A 75 -5.15 -10.27 2.64
N SER A 76 -5.92 -9.45 1.93
CA SER A 76 -6.63 -8.31 2.57
C SER A 76 -7.71 -8.78 3.56
N THR A 77 -8.29 -9.97 3.36
CA THR A 77 -9.18 -10.58 4.36
C THR A 77 -8.40 -10.98 5.62
N LEU A 78 -7.17 -11.52 5.48
CA LEU A 78 -6.30 -11.80 6.61
C LEU A 78 -5.94 -10.52 7.36
N MET A 79 -5.52 -9.48 6.64
CA MET A 79 -5.20 -8.16 7.21
C MET A 79 -6.40 -7.55 7.95
N GLY A 80 -7.58 -7.55 7.32
CA GLY A 80 -8.82 -7.08 7.96
C GLY A 80 -9.21 -7.87 9.20
N GLY A 81 -8.99 -9.19 9.19
CA GLY A 81 -9.18 -10.06 10.36
C GLY A 81 -8.24 -9.70 11.50
N LEU A 82 -6.94 -9.55 11.23
CA LEU A 82 -5.91 -9.15 12.20
C LEU A 82 -6.15 -7.74 12.74
N ALA A 83 -6.64 -6.83 11.91
CA ALA A 83 -6.98 -5.47 12.29
C ALA A 83 -8.28 -5.36 13.12
N GLY A 84 -9.03 -6.46 13.24
CA GLY A 84 -10.33 -6.45 13.94
C GLY A 84 -11.43 -5.69 13.18
N LEU A 85 -11.29 -5.53 11.86
CA LEU A 85 -12.25 -4.87 10.99
C LEU A 85 -13.36 -5.82 10.52
N LEU A 86 -13.16 -7.14 10.66
CA LEU A 86 -14.13 -8.16 10.30
C LEU A 86 -14.86 -8.65 11.56
N GLY A 87 -16.18 -8.75 11.54
CA GLY A 87 -16.90 -9.30 12.71
C GLY A 87 -18.33 -8.85 12.88
N GLY A 88 -18.84 -7.94 12.05
CA GLY A 88 -20.26 -7.61 12.03
C GLY A 88 -21.08 -8.79 11.51
N ALA A 89 -22.21 -9.12 12.16
CA ALA A 89 -23.09 -10.22 11.72
C ALA A 89 -23.60 -10.06 10.28
N GLU A 90 -23.63 -8.82 9.79
CA GLU A 90 -24.02 -8.49 8.41
C GLU A 90 -22.85 -8.50 7.41
N GLU A 91 -21.61 -8.56 7.91
CA GLU A 91 -20.40 -8.52 7.06
C GLU A 91 -19.93 -9.91 6.64
N GLY A 92 -20.20 -10.93 7.47
CA GLY A 92 -19.78 -12.30 7.19
C GLY A 92 -19.75 -13.22 8.40
N GLU A 93 -19.12 -14.37 8.23
CA GLU A 93 -19.03 -15.40 9.26
C GLU A 93 -17.57 -15.84 9.43
N ALA A 94 -17.14 -15.86 10.69
CA ALA A 94 -15.86 -16.41 11.10
C ALA A 94 -15.97 -17.88 11.48
N THR A 95 -14.94 -18.66 11.22
CA THR A 95 -14.71 -20.01 11.75
C THR A 95 -13.39 -20.06 12.51
N GLY A 96 -13.23 -21.01 13.43
CA GLY A 96 -12.01 -21.14 14.23
C GLY A 96 -11.76 -19.96 15.16
N THR A 97 -10.50 -19.70 15.47
CA THR A 97 -10.10 -18.62 16.39
C THR A 97 -8.96 -17.80 15.80
N LEU A 98 -9.00 -16.47 16.03
CA LEU A 98 -7.93 -15.53 15.72
C LEU A 98 -7.76 -14.59 16.90
N THR A 99 -6.55 -14.45 17.40
CA THR A 99 -6.24 -13.61 18.56
C THR A 99 -4.99 -12.79 18.33
N VAL A 100 -4.97 -11.59 18.92
CA VAL A 100 -3.78 -10.72 19.09
C VAL A 100 -3.58 -10.56 20.58
N ASP A 101 -2.40 -10.93 21.11
CA ASP A 101 -2.10 -10.98 22.54
C ASP A 101 -3.15 -11.76 23.36
N GLY A 102 -3.72 -12.83 22.77
CA GLY A 102 -4.69 -13.71 23.42
C GLY A 102 -6.12 -13.19 23.46
N VAL A 103 -6.43 -12.01 22.89
CA VAL A 103 -7.78 -11.46 22.79
C VAL A 103 -8.23 -11.38 21.33
N ALA A 104 -9.54 -11.33 21.10
CA ALA A 104 -10.06 -11.14 19.74
C ALA A 104 -9.56 -9.81 19.17
N PRO A 105 -9.18 -9.73 17.88
CA PRO A 105 -8.62 -8.50 17.30
C PRO A 105 -9.47 -7.25 17.49
N ALA A 106 -10.80 -7.37 17.40
CA ALA A 106 -11.74 -6.27 17.65
C ALA A 106 -11.68 -5.71 19.08
N GLN A 107 -11.13 -6.47 20.04
CA GLN A 107 -10.91 -6.06 21.43
C GLN A 107 -9.50 -5.51 21.67
N ALA A 108 -8.59 -5.70 20.72
CA ALA A 108 -7.19 -5.26 20.80
C ALA A 108 -6.99 -3.82 20.27
N ARG A 109 -7.97 -2.93 20.52
CA ARG A 109 -7.91 -1.53 20.04
C ARG A 109 -6.65 -0.82 20.52
N GLY A 110 -5.97 -0.13 19.62
CA GLY A 110 -4.70 0.54 19.88
C GLY A 110 -3.47 -0.39 19.90
N ARG A 111 -3.66 -1.72 20.00
CA ARG A 111 -2.56 -2.72 19.89
C ARG A 111 -2.21 -3.06 18.45
N VAL A 112 -3.13 -2.81 17.51
CA VAL A 112 -2.96 -3.08 16.08
C VAL A 112 -3.05 -1.78 15.31
N GLY A 113 -2.03 -1.49 14.52
CA GLY A 113 -2.01 -0.39 13.56
C GLY A 113 -2.08 -0.96 12.15
N LEU A 114 -2.95 -0.45 11.30
CA LEU A 114 -3.11 -0.86 9.91
C LEU A 114 -2.79 0.31 8.98
N LEU A 115 -1.81 0.12 8.11
CA LEU A 115 -1.56 0.99 6.97
C LEU A 115 -2.22 0.38 5.74
N MET A 116 -3.16 1.10 5.14
CA MET A 116 -3.91 0.64 3.97
C MET A 116 -3.19 0.98 2.68
N GLN A 117 -3.54 0.28 1.61
CA GLN A 117 -3.00 0.47 0.27
C GLN A 117 -3.22 1.90 -0.27
N ASP A 118 -4.41 2.47 -0.01
CA ASP A 118 -4.73 3.84 -0.40
C ASP A 118 -4.48 4.80 0.76
N PRO A 119 -3.41 5.62 0.71
CA PRO A 119 -3.12 6.60 1.75
C PRO A 119 -4.15 7.72 1.83
N GLU A 120 -4.86 8.02 0.74
CA GLU A 120 -5.92 9.04 0.75
C GLU A 120 -7.12 8.63 1.60
N ALA A 121 -7.44 7.34 1.62
CA ALA A 121 -8.50 6.80 2.45
C ALA A 121 -8.18 6.84 3.97
N GLN A 122 -6.91 7.02 4.34
CA GLN A 122 -6.48 7.11 5.74
C GLN A 122 -6.37 8.52 6.27
N VAL A 123 -6.24 9.53 5.42
CA VAL A 123 -6.21 10.93 5.83
C VAL A 123 -7.62 11.38 6.23
N VAL A 124 -7.78 11.71 7.50
CA VAL A 124 -9.09 12.05 8.09
C VAL A 124 -9.24 13.56 8.28
N LEU A 125 -8.16 14.24 8.69
CA LEU A 125 -8.18 15.66 9.04
C LEU A 125 -7.37 16.51 8.07
N ALA A 126 -7.72 17.79 8.01
CA ALA A 126 -7.17 18.72 7.03
C ALA A 126 -5.75 19.21 7.35
N ARG A 127 -5.23 18.96 8.56
CA ARG A 127 -3.90 19.40 8.99
C ARG A 127 -3.07 18.20 9.45
N VAL A 128 -1.80 18.22 9.13
CA VAL A 128 -0.83 17.16 9.46
C VAL A 128 -0.82 16.82 10.95
N GLY A 129 -0.68 17.82 11.82
CA GLY A 129 -0.63 17.60 13.27
C GLY A 129 -1.92 17.04 13.83
N ASP A 130 -3.06 17.56 13.37
CA ASP A 130 -4.39 17.12 13.83
C ASP A 130 -4.64 15.66 13.38
N ASP A 131 -4.24 15.31 12.16
CA ASP A 131 -4.42 13.97 11.60
C ASP A 131 -3.63 12.91 12.38
N VAL A 132 -2.38 13.21 12.74
CA VAL A 132 -1.57 12.33 13.61
C VAL A 132 -2.15 12.23 15.04
N ALA A 133 -2.69 13.32 15.58
CA ALA A 133 -3.27 13.36 16.91
C ALA A 133 -4.58 12.56 17.03
N PHE A 134 -5.34 12.45 15.93
CA PHE A 134 -6.70 11.90 15.89
C PHE A 134 -6.83 10.50 16.51
N GLY A 135 -5.90 9.59 16.17
CA GLY A 135 -5.92 8.23 16.72
C GLY A 135 -5.70 8.20 18.23
N MET A 136 -4.80 9.03 18.74
CA MET A 136 -4.51 9.15 20.17
C MET A 136 -5.68 9.76 20.95
N GLU A 137 -6.35 10.77 20.39
CA GLU A 137 -7.54 11.37 20.98
C GLU A 137 -8.66 10.32 21.14
N ASN A 138 -8.88 9.48 20.12
CA ASN A 138 -9.86 8.40 20.17
C ASN A 138 -9.50 7.30 21.19
N LEU A 139 -8.22 7.14 21.50
CA LEU A 139 -7.73 6.23 22.55
C LEU A 139 -7.74 6.86 23.94
N GLY A 140 -8.11 8.15 24.07
CA GLY A 140 -8.15 8.88 25.34
C GLY A 140 -6.77 9.19 25.91
N VAL A 141 -5.74 9.32 25.07
CA VAL A 141 -4.41 9.76 25.50
C VAL A 141 -4.48 11.17 26.07
N PRO A 142 -3.86 11.47 27.23
CA PRO A 142 -3.84 12.80 27.81
C PRO A 142 -3.26 13.83 26.84
N ARG A 143 -3.89 15.02 26.78
CA ARG A 143 -3.50 16.09 25.84
C ARG A 143 -2.03 16.49 25.94
N GLU A 144 -1.47 16.48 27.11
CA GLU A 144 -0.06 16.78 27.38
C GLU A 144 0.91 15.78 26.76
N GLU A 145 0.45 14.56 26.46
CA GLU A 145 1.25 13.51 25.83
C GLU A 145 1.11 13.50 24.30
N ILE A 146 0.00 14.01 23.75
CA ILE A 146 -0.33 13.91 22.32
C ILE A 146 0.71 14.65 21.48
N TRP A 147 0.92 15.95 21.73
CA TRP A 147 1.78 16.78 20.88
C TRP A 147 3.26 16.33 20.84
N PRO A 148 3.89 15.98 21.97
CA PRO A 148 5.23 15.38 21.94
C PRO A 148 5.29 14.10 21.08
N ARG A 149 4.25 13.24 21.14
CA ARG A 149 4.18 12.02 20.33
C ARG A 149 3.96 12.33 18.84
N VAL A 150 3.17 13.38 18.52
CA VAL A 150 2.99 13.84 17.13
C VAL A 150 4.34 14.22 16.52
N GLU A 151 5.09 15.11 17.19
CA GLU A 151 6.40 15.56 16.70
C GLU A 151 7.39 14.40 16.59
N GLU A 152 7.45 13.54 17.59
CA GLU A 152 8.32 12.35 17.58
C GLU A 152 7.97 11.39 16.44
N SER A 153 6.67 11.15 16.18
CA SER A 153 6.23 10.24 15.14
C SER A 153 6.49 10.78 13.74
N LEU A 154 6.25 12.08 13.51
CA LEU A 154 6.59 12.74 12.25
C LEU A 154 8.10 12.70 11.99
N GLY A 155 8.92 12.97 13.00
CA GLY A 155 10.38 12.86 12.91
C GLY A 155 10.84 11.44 12.60
N ALA A 156 10.20 10.43 13.20
CA ALA A 156 10.53 9.02 13.00
C ALA A 156 10.31 8.53 11.57
N VAL A 157 9.26 9.04 10.91
CA VAL A 157 8.96 8.69 9.52
C VAL A 157 9.62 9.65 8.51
N GLY A 158 10.42 10.62 8.97
CA GLY A 158 11.09 11.59 8.14
C GLY A 158 10.13 12.52 7.37
N LEU A 159 8.96 12.82 7.95
CA LEU A 159 8.02 13.79 7.36
C LEU A 159 8.26 15.18 7.98
N ASP A 160 9.06 15.98 7.27
CA ASP A 160 9.34 17.37 7.64
C ASP A 160 8.25 18.28 7.04
N ALA A 161 7.13 18.40 7.75
CA ALA A 161 6.04 19.28 7.39
C ALA A 161 5.54 20.04 8.64
N PRO A 162 5.17 21.33 8.52
CA PRO A 162 4.53 22.06 9.61
C PRO A 162 3.26 21.37 10.10
N LEU A 163 2.98 21.43 11.40
CA LEU A 163 1.79 20.79 11.98
C LEU A 163 0.47 21.31 11.41
N ASP A 164 0.46 22.56 10.98
CA ASP A 164 -0.69 23.24 10.35
C ASP A 164 -0.74 23.12 8.83
N HIS A 165 0.25 22.41 8.22
CA HIS A 165 0.29 22.16 6.78
C HIS A 165 -0.93 21.36 6.33
N SER A 166 -1.47 21.72 5.15
CA SER A 166 -2.64 21.04 4.59
C SER A 166 -2.30 19.62 4.12
N THR A 167 -3.06 18.62 4.59
CA THR A 167 -2.91 17.23 4.16
C THR A 167 -3.21 17.03 2.68
N THR A 168 -4.01 17.91 2.07
CA THR A 168 -4.33 17.83 0.64
C THR A 168 -3.15 18.25 -0.27
N GLU A 169 -2.18 18.99 0.26
CA GLU A 169 -0.99 19.43 -0.47
C GLU A 169 0.16 18.41 -0.42
N LEU A 170 0.02 17.35 0.37
CA LEU A 170 1.01 16.30 0.49
C LEU A 170 1.02 15.40 -0.76
N SER A 171 2.21 15.01 -1.20
CA SER A 171 2.39 13.96 -2.21
C SER A 171 1.94 12.59 -1.69
N GLY A 172 1.69 11.61 -2.58
CA GLY A 172 1.30 10.25 -2.17
C GLY A 172 2.28 9.61 -1.18
N GLY A 173 3.59 9.74 -1.40
CA GLY A 173 4.61 9.24 -0.46
C GLY A 173 4.61 9.98 0.88
N GLN A 174 4.33 11.28 0.88
CA GLN A 174 4.18 12.05 2.13
C GLN A 174 2.90 11.65 2.89
N LYS A 175 1.78 11.42 2.18
CA LYS A 175 0.54 10.89 2.80
C LYS A 175 0.74 9.50 3.39
N GLN A 176 1.52 8.63 2.72
CA GLN A 176 1.88 7.32 3.24
C GLN A 176 2.68 7.42 4.55
N ARG A 177 3.65 8.35 4.59
CA ARG A 177 4.43 8.62 5.81
C ARG A 177 3.59 9.27 6.90
N LEU A 178 2.64 10.15 6.54
CA LEU A 178 1.68 10.72 7.49
C LEU A 178 0.83 9.63 8.14
N ALA A 179 0.26 8.72 7.34
CA ALA A 179 -0.52 7.59 7.85
C ALA A 179 0.33 6.67 8.76
N LEU A 180 1.59 6.42 8.40
CA LEU A 180 2.51 5.67 9.24
C LEU A 180 2.82 6.41 10.55
N ALA A 181 2.99 7.74 10.53
CA ALA A 181 3.17 8.55 11.75
C ALA A 181 1.93 8.47 12.66
N SER A 182 0.72 8.55 12.09
CA SER A 182 -0.54 8.45 12.82
C SER A 182 -0.68 7.10 13.54
N ILE A 183 -0.27 6.02 12.87
CA ILE A 183 -0.23 4.67 13.45
C ILE A 183 0.82 4.60 14.56
N LEU A 184 2.03 5.08 14.30
CA LEU A 184 3.14 5.04 15.24
C LEU A 184 2.84 5.81 16.53
N ALA A 185 2.19 6.96 16.43
CA ALA A 185 1.81 7.79 17.58
C ALA A 185 0.91 7.05 18.58
N MET A 186 0.11 6.09 18.10
CA MET A 186 -0.71 5.22 18.95
C MET A 186 0.10 4.14 19.69
N GLY A 187 1.33 3.83 19.25
CA GLY A 187 2.19 2.82 19.88
C GLY A 187 1.72 1.38 19.72
N PRO A 188 1.40 0.91 18.49
CA PRO A 188 0.88 -0.44 18.30
C PRO A 188 1.95 -1.51 18.56
N GLY A 189 1.52 -2.66 19.08
CA GLY A 189 2.37 -3.86 19.19
C GLY A 189 2.40 -4.71 17.91
N LEU A 190 1.38 -4.56 17.05
CA LEU A 190 1.28 -5.21 15.74
C LEU A 190 1.11 -4.15 14.67
N LEU A 191 2.05 -4.09 13.73
CA LEU A 191 2.02 -3.23 12.57
C LEU A 191 1.62 -4.05 11.34
N LEU A 192 0.48 -3.72 10.76
CA LEU A 192 -0.04 -4.31 9.54
C LEU A 192 0.14 -3.32 8.39
N LEU A 193 0.79 -3.75 7.31
CA LEU A 193 1.08 -2.92 6.15
C LEU A 193 0.49 -3.61 4.90
N ASP A 194 -0.57 -3.02 4.33
CA ASP A 194 -1.21 -3.55 3.12
C ASP A 194 -0.74 -2.76 1.90
N GLU A 195 0.18 -3.35 1.13
CA GLU A 195 0.83 -2.78 -0.06
C GLU A 195 1.36 -1.34 0.17
N PRO A 196 2.20 -1.11 1.21
CA PRO A 196 2.60 0.23 1.63
C PRO A 196 3.43 1.00 0.61
N THR A 197 3.92 0.33 -0.44
CA THR A 197 4.70 0.96 -1.52
C THR A 197 3.98 1.02 -2.86
N ALA A 198 2.69 0.66 -2.88
CA ALA A 198 1.86 0.77 -4.08
C ALA A 198 1.81 2.21 -4.59
N ASN A 199 1.82 2.38 -5.91
CA ASN A 199 1.72 3.68 -6.58
C ASN A 199 2.83 4.71 -6.26
N LEU A 200 3.91 4.31 -5.58
CA LEU A 200 5.06 5.16 -5.30
C LEU A 200 6.13 5.04 -6.40
N ASP A 201 6.84 6.11 -6.63
CA ASP A 201 8.05 6.09 -7.43
C ASP A 201 9.23 5.46 -6.64
N PRO A 202 10.36 5.12 -7.29
CA PRO A 202 11.46 4.45 -6.62
C PRO A 202 12.02 5.20 -5.40
N SER A 203 11.99 6.54 -5.41
CA SER A 203 12.43 7.35 -4.27
C SER A 203 11.45 7.25 -3.11
N GLY A 204 10.14 7.36 -3.39
CA GLY A 204 9.09 7.20 -2.39
C GLY A 204 9.07 5.81 -1.76
N ILE A 205 9.33 4.76 -2.55
CA ILE A 205 9.47 3.39 -2.03
C ILE A 205 10.62 3.29 -1.03
N ALA A 206 11.80 3.85 -1.37
CA ALA A 206 12.95 3.83 -0.49
C ALA A 206 12.69 4.60 0.82
N GLU A 207 12.02 5.75 0.75
CA GLU A 207 11.67 6.58 1.89
C GLU A 207 10.67 5.86 2.83
N VAL A 208 9.60 5.27 2.28
CA VAL A 208 8.60 4.54 3.08
C VAL A 208 9.23 3.30 3.72
N ARG A 209 10.02 2.54 2.97
CA ARG A 209 10.72 1.38 3.52
C ARG A 209 11.65 1.76 4.67
N ALA A 210 12.45 2.82 4.51
CA ALA A 210 13.35 3.31 5.56
C ALA A 210 12.59 3.78 6.80
N ALA A 211 11.44 4.44 6.61
CA ALA A 211 10.57 4.86 7.70
C ALA A 211 10.00 3.65 8.48
N VAL A 212 9.53 2.61 7.79
CA VAL A 212 9.05 1.37 8.42
C VAL A 212 10.18 0.67 9.18
N GLU A 213 11.37 0.56 8.59
CA GLU A 213 12.55 -0.04 9.21
C GLU A 213 12.87 0.67 10.53
N ALA A 214 12.99 1.99 10.52
CA ALA A 214 13.25 2.80 11.71
C ALA A 214 12.17 2.62 12.80
N VAL A 215 10.89 2.53 12.38
CA VAL A 215 9.77 2.30 13.31
C VAL A 215 9.88 0.93 13.98
N VAL A 216 10.05 -0.13 13.20
CA VAL A 216 10.11 -1.51 13.72
C VAL A 216 11.34 -1.72 14.60
N GLU A 217 12.49 -1.18 14.20
CA GLU A 217 13.72 -1.26 15.04
C GLU A 217 13.57 -0.54 16.38
N ARG A 218 12.94 0.62 16.37
CA ARG A 218 12.75 1.43 17.57
C ARG A 218 11.72 0.85 18.53
N THR A 219 10.60 0.33 17.98
CA THR A 219 9.44 -0.10 18.79
C THR A 219 9.49 -1.58 19.15
N GLY A 220 10.22 -2.40 18.40
CA GLY A 220 10.17 -3.87 18.52
C GLY A 220 8.79 -4.44 18.13
N ALA A 221 7.95 -3.70 17.44
CA ALA A 221 6.63 -4.15 17.03
C ALA A 221 6.72 -5.37 16.12
N THR A 222 5.78 -6.28 16.24
CA THR A 222 5.55 -7.35 15.28
C THR A 222 5.05 -6.73 13.97
N MET A 223 5.58 -7.14 12.84
CA MET A 223 5.23 -6.60 11.54
C MET A 223 4.68 -7.67 10.61
N VAL A 224 3.56 -7.38 9.97
CA VAL A 224 3.00 -8.18 8.86
C VAL A 224 2.81 -7.25 7.67
N VAL A 225 3.53 -7.51 6.60
CA VAL A 225 3.46 -6.72 5.36
C VAL A 225 2.94 -7.58 4.22
N VAL A 226 1.94 -7.09 3.51
CA VAL A 226 1.46 -7.65 2.23
C VAL A 226 2.12 -6.86 1.11
N GLU A 227 2.78 -7.54 0.21
CA GLU A 227 3.44 -6.90 -0.93
C GLU A 227 3.62 -7.84 -2.11
N HIS A 228 3.83 -7.28 -3.29
CA HIS A 228 4.13 -8.02 -4.51
C HIS A 228 5.61 -7.90 -4.91
N ARG A 229 6.31 -6.92 -4.35
CA ARG A 229 7.73 -6.64 -4.61
C ARG A 229 8.60 -7.18 -3.48
N VAL A 230 8.93 -8.46 -3.57
CA VAL A 230 9.72 -9.17 -2.56
C VAL A 230 11.11 -8.53 -2.38
N ASP A 231 11.72 -8.04 -3.47
CA ASP A 231 13.04 -7.39 -3.47
C ASP A 231 13.13 -6.19 -2.52
N VAL A 232 12.07 -5.42 -2.41
CA VAL A 232 11.99 -4.24 -1.54
C VAL A 232 12.02 -4.63 -0.07
N TRP A 233 11.29 -5.69 0.30
CA TRP A 233 11.03 -6.06 1.70
C TRP A 233 11.90 -7.19 2.22
N ALA A 234 12.51 -7.99 1.33
CA ALA A 234 13.38 -9.11 1.70
C ALA A 234 14.47 -8.76 2.74
N PRO A 235 15.12 -7.58 2.72
CA PRO A 235 16.11 -7.24 3.73
C PRO A 235 15.52 -7.00 5.15
N LEU A 236 14.20 -6.75 5.25
CA LEU A 236 13.54 -6.36 6.50
C LEU A 236 12.74 -7.50 7.13
N VAL A 237 12.47 -8.58 6.41
CA VAL A 237 11.60 -9.67 6.86
C VAL A 237 12.38 -10.96 7.10
N ASP A 238 11.94 -11.72 8.11
CA ASP A 238 12.56 -12.98 8.51
C ASP A 238 11.80 -14.19 7.91
N ARG A 239 10.48 -14.05 7.74
CA ARG A 239 9.55 -15.12 7.39
C ARG A 239 8.60 -14.69 6.30
N VAL A 240 8.20 -15.63 5.47
CA VAL A 240 7.17 -15.43 4.45
C VAL A 240 6.02 -16.40 4.63
N ILE A 241 4.82 -15.92 4.45
CA ILE A 241 3.58 -16.69 4.40
C ILE A 241 3.00 -16.53 3.00
N VAL A 242 2.74 -17.62 2.32
CA VAL A 242 2.10 -17.63 0.99
C VAL A 242 0.63 -17.99 1.16
N VAL A 243 -0.24 -17.07 0.76
CA VAL A 243 -1.69 -17.29 0.75
C VAL A 243 -2.15 -17.62 -0.67
N ALA A 244 -2.73 -18.79 -0.87
CA ALA A 244 -3.26 -19.22 -2.15
C ALA A 244 -4.58 -19.98 -1.95
N ASP A 245 -5.54 -19.77 -2.83
CA ASP A 245 -6.84 -20.46 -2.83
C ASP A 245 -7.55 -20.40 -1.45
N GLY A 246 -7.42 -19.27 -0.75
CA GLY A 246 -8.02 -19.06 0.56
C GLY A 246 -7.38 -19.85 1.70
N ARG A 247 -6.12 -20.28 1.56
CA ARG A 247 -5.37 -21.06 2.56
C ARG A 247 -3.92 -20.61 2.64
N ILE A 248 -3.23 -21.00 3.71
CA ILE A 248 -1.77 -20.88 3.78
C ILE A 248 -1.20 -22.05 2.96
N ALA A 249 -0.53 -21.71 1.85
CA ALA A 249 0.11 -22.66 0.95
C ALA A 249 1.56 -22.96 1.34
N ALA A 250 2.26 -21.95 1.91
CA ALA A 250 3.60 -22.10 2.46
C ALA A 250 3.79 -21.12 3.63
N ASP A 251 4.68 -21.49 4.53
CA ASP A 251 5.01 -20.73 5.72
C ASP A 251 6.41 -21.13 6.20
N GLY A 252 7.32 -20.18 6.31
CA GLY A 252 8.69 -20.46 6.74
C GLY A 252 9.67 -19.32 6.50
N PRO A 253 10.96 -19.54 6.76
CA PRO A 253 12.01 -18.58 6.47
C PRO A 253 11.97 -18.14 5.01
N LEU A 254 12.10 -16.84 4.76
CA LEU A 254 11.97 -16.25 3.40
C LEU A 254 12.80 -17.03 2.37
N ARG A 255 14.07 -17.27 2.68
CA ARG A 255 15.00 -17.93 1.75
C ARG A 255 14.53 -19.35 1.37
N GLU A 256 14.13 -20.14 2.36
CA GLU A 256 13.71 -21.53 2.15
C GLU A 256 12.44 -21.62 1.28
N VAL A 257 11.47 -20.77 1.56
CA VAL A 257 10.22 -20.75 0.78
C VAL A 257 10.47 -20.28 -0.66
N LEU A 258 11.35 -19.28 -0.87
CA LEU A 258 11.70 -18.82 -2.21
C LEU A 258 12.46 -19.92 -3.00
N GLU A 259 13.36 -20.66 -2.36
CA GLU A 259 14.09 -21.79 -2.98
C GLU A 259 13.14 -22.94 -3.36
N GLN A 260 12.15 -23.24 -2.52
CA GLN A 260 11.23 -24.38 -2.73
C GLN A 260 10.05 -24.05 -3.64
N GLN A 261 9.55 -22.83 -3.63
CA GLN A 261 8.31 -22.43 -4.30
C GLN A 261 8.48 -21.28 -5.29
N GLY A 262 9.71 -20.82 -5.55
CA GLY A 262 9.97 -19.67 -6.40
C GLY A 262 9.31 -19.76 -7.77
N ASP A 263 9.40 -20.92 -8.44
CA ASP A 263 8.80 -21.09 -9.76
C ASP A 263 7.26 -21.02 -9.72
N ALA A 264 6.64 -21.63 -8.72
CA ALA A 264 5.19 -21.57 -8.54
C ALA A 264 4.72 -20.14 -8.18
N LEU A 265 5.54 -19.35 -7.49
CA LEU A 265 5.27 -17.95 -7.19
C LEU A 265 5.38 -17.08 -8.44
N ARG A 266 6.39 -17.32 -9.31
CA ARG A 266 6.53 -16.62 -10.60
C ARG A 266 5.35 -16.90 -11.53
N GLU A 267 4.94 -18.17 -11.66
CA GLU A 267 3.77 -18.56 -12.44
C GLU A 267 2.49 -17.84 -11.98
N ARG A 268 2.43 -17.44 -10.72
CA ARG A 268 1.33 -16.67 -10.12
C ARG A 268 1.52 -15.16 -10.19
N GLY A 269 2.56 -14.68 -10.88
CA GLY A 269 2.84 -13.26 -11.10
C GLY A 269 3.48 -12.54 -9.92
N ILE A 270 4.14 -13.29 -9.00
CA ILE A 270 4.88 -12.69 -7.88
C ILE A 270 6.33 -12.49 -8.31
N TRP A 271 6.81 -11.27 -8.18
CA TRP A 271 8.18 -10.87 -8.52
C TRP A 271 9.13 -11.25 -7.39
N LEU A 272 10.17 -12.01 -7.73
CA LEU A 272 11.15 -12.48 -6.76
C LEU A 272 12.49 -11.74 -6.90
N PRO A 273 13.30 -11.68 -5.84
CA PRO A 273 14.64 -11.12 -5.91
C PRO A 273 15.48 -11.81 -6.99
N GLY A 274 16.07 -11.02 -7.88
CA GLY A 274 16.89 -11.53 -8.98
C GLY A 274 16.13 -11.90 -10.24
N ASP A 275 14.81 -11.74 -10.28
CA ASP A 275 14.05 -11.87 -11.52
C ASP A 275 14.44 -10.73 -12.48
N ASP A 276 15.04 -11.10 -13.59
CA ASP A 276 15.42 -10.16 -14.64
C ASP A 276 14.31 -10.10 -15.70
N VAL A 277 13.45 -9.09 -15.58
CA VAL A 277 12.37 -8.85 -16.53
C VAL A 277 12.89 -8.68 -17.96
N ALA A 278 14.09 -8.15 -18.13
CA ALA A 278 14.68 -7.98 -19.43
C ALA A 278 15.05 -9.32 -20.08
N ALA A 279 15.32 -10.37 -19.30
CA ALA A 279 15.60 -11.70 -19.80
C ALA A 279 14.35 -12.42 -20.32
N GLU A 280 13.18 -12.17 -19.73
CA GLU A 280 11.91 -12.75 -20.18
C GLU A 280 11.33 -12.08 -21.42
N VAL A 281 11.60 -10.79 -21.62
CA VAL A 281 11.06 -10.03 -22.77
C VAL A 281 11.78 -10.37 -24.08
N GLY A 282 12.89 -11.09 -24.04
CA GLY A 282 13.70 -11.37 -25.22
C GLY A 282 14.35 -10.10 -25.79
N PRO A 283 15.19 -10.21 -26.80
CA PRO A 283 15.71 -9.03 -27.48
C PRO A 283 14.53 -8.24 -28.04
N ALA A 284 14.50 -6.95 -27.73
CA ALA A 284 13.49 -6.06 -28.30
C ALA A 284 13.37 -6.35 -29.79
N PRO A 285 12.16 -6.55 -30.33
CA PRO A 285 12.02 -6.73 -31.77
C PRO A 285 12.74 -5.57 -32.42
N GLU A 286 13.61 -5.90 -33.39
CA GLU A 286 14.31 -4.89 -34.17
C GLU A 286 13.24 -3.95 -34.73
N VAL A 287 13.03 -2.81 -34.06
CA VAL A 287 12.09 -1.81 -34.55
C VAL A 287 12.72 -1.35 -35.85
N ALA A 288 12.14 -1.79 -36.96
CA ALA A 288 12.55 -1.28 -38.25
C ALA A 288 12.54 0.25 -38.11
N PRO A 289 13.63 0.95 -38.44
CA PRO A 289 13.67 2.38 -38.33
C PRO A 289 12.41 2.91 -39.01
N ALA A 290 11.62 3.69 -38.27
CA ALA A 290 10.39 4.31 -38.80
C ALA A 290 10.82 4.88 -40.16
N SER A 291 10.17 4.44 -41.23
CA SER A 291 10.54 4.88 -42.56
C SER A 291 10.60 6.42 -42.48
N SER A 292 11.70 7.02 -42.94
CA SER A 292 11.96 8.47 -42.85
C SER A 292 10.87 9.31 -43.53
N GLU A 293 9.84 8.65 -44.08
CA GLU A 293 8.68 9.22 -44.78
C GLU A 293 7.39 9.13 -43.94
N ALA A 294 7.39 8.46 -42.76
CA ALA A 294 6.18 8.39 -41.94
C ALA A 294 5.94 9.73 -41.24
N ALA A 295 4.88 10.42 -41.58
CA ALA A 295 4.47 11.63 -40.89
C ALA A 295 4.19 11.31 -39.39
N PRO A 296 4.64 12.17 -38.46
CA PRO A 296 4.39 11.98 -37.03
C PRO A 296 2.89 12.00 -36.72
N ILE A 297 2.46 11.23 -35.73
CA ILE A 297 1.06 11.24 -35.30
C ILE A 297 0.72 12.45 -34.43
N ALA A 298 1.70 12.97 -33.70
CA ALA A 298 1.54 14.18 -32.90
C ALA A 298 2.84 14.99 -32.84
N ARG A 299 2.67 16.31 -32.76
CA ARG A 299 3.74 17.29 -32.53
C ARG A 299 3.34 18.17 -31.35
N VAL A 300 4.28 18.41 -30.48
CA VAL A 300 4.13 19.26 -29.31
C VAL A 300 5.27 20.27 -29.37
N ALA A 301 4.95 21.56 -29.30
CA ALA A 301 5.94 22.63 -29.39
C ALA A 301 5.72 23.67 -28.29
N ASP A 302 6.80 23.93 -27.53
CA ASP A 302 6.88 24.88 -26.39
C ASP A 302 5.68 24.75 -25.45
N LEU A 303 5.24 23.51 -25.20
CA LEU A 303 4.02 23.24 -24.48
C LEU A 303 4.19 23.47 -22.97
N THR A 304 3.30 24.26 -22.42
CA THR A 304 3.10 24.46 -20.98
C THR A 304 1.80 23.79 -20.55
N ILE A 305 1.87 22.91 -19.56
CA ILE A 305 0.75 22.12 -19.02
C ILE A 305 0.49 22.46 -17.56
N GLY A 306 -0.75 22.34 -17.15
CA GLY A 306 -1.20 22.56 -15.77
C GLY A 306 -2.69 22.85 -15.70
N TYR A 307 -3.14 23.10 -14.48
CA TYR A 307 -4.54 23.44 -14.18
C TYR A 307 -4.73 24.95 -13.99
N ASP A 308 -3.64 25.67 -13.66
CA ASP A 308 -3.62 27.12 -13.46
C ASP A 308 -2.39 27.72 -14.14
N LYS A 309 -2.59 28.84 -14.85
CA LYS A 309 -1.50 29.60 -15.51
C LYS A 309 -0.51 30.19 -14.52
N ALA A 310 -0.96 30.52 -13.30
CA ALA A 310 -0.08 31.08 -12.26
C ALA A 310 0.86 30.03 -11.67
N SER A 311 0.49 28.74 -11.78
CA SER A 311 1.28 27.63 -11.25
C SER A 311 1.27 26.44 -12.24
N PRO A 312 1.99 26.57 -13.36
CA PRO A 312 2.07 25.49 -14.35
C PRO A 312 2.81 24.29 -13.78
N VAL A 313 2.35 23.09 -14.13
CA VAL A 313 3.00 21.82 -13.72
C VAL A 313 4.33 21.63 -14.46
N ARG A 314 4.38 21.95 -15.75
CA ARG A 314 5.58 21.85 -16.59
C ARG A 314 5.50 22.82 -17.76
N SER A 315 6.66 23.38 -18.16
CA SER A 315 6.77 24.27 -19.31
C SER A 315 7.91 23.82 -20.24
N GLY A 316 7.86 24.28 -21.50
CA GLY A 316 8.90 24.06 -22.48
C GLY A 316 9.01 22.60 -22.95
N ILE A 317 7.87 21.94 -23.16
CA ILE A 317 7.85 20.55 -23.64
C ILE A 317 7.82 20.57 -25.17
N ASP A 318 8.89 20.02 -25.77
CA ASP A 318 8.98 19.77 -27.21
C ASP A 318 9.06 18.26 -27.46
N LEU A 319 8.14 17.72 -28.23
CA LEU A 319 8.08 16.27 -28.49
C LEU A 319 7.43 16.00 -29.85
N THR A 320 7.96 15.01 -30.54
CA THR A 320 7.35 14.41 -31.73
C THR A 320 7.03 12.95 -31.43
N ILE A 321 5.80 12.52 -31.67
CA ILE A 321 5.36 11.13 -31.51
C ILE A 321 5.18 10.54 -32.91
N GLU A 322 5.98 9.52 -33.20
CA GLU A 322 5.99 8.85 -34.48
C GLU A 322 4.82 7.87 -34.62
N ARG A 323 4.30 7.76 -35.83
CA ARG A 323 3.22 6.82 -36.14
C ARG A 323 3.72 5.37 -36.05
N GLY A 324 2.94 4.51 -35.37
CA GLY A 324 3.26 3.08 -35.22
C GLY A 324 4.36 2.77 -34.22
N VAL A 325 4.82 3.77 -33.45
CA VAL A 325 5.81 3.60 -32.39
C VAL A 325 5.14 3.71 -31.02
N SER A 326 5.46 2.78 -30.12
CA SER A 326 5.06 2.87 -28.73
C SER A 326 5.98 3.85 -27.99
N THR A 327 5.41 4.88 -27.39
CA THR A 327 6.14 5.90 -26.64
C THR A 327 5.87 5.76 -25.16
N CYS A 328 6.91 5.60 -24.33
CA CYS A 328 6.82 5.54 -22.89
C CYS A 328 7.18 6.88 -22.26
N ILE A 329 6.32 7.41 -21.39
CA ILE A 329 6.55 8.63 -20.61
C ILE A 329 6.93 8.22 -19.19
N VAL A 330 8.17 8.50 -18.81
CA VAL A 330 8.71 8.15 -17.49
C VAL A 330 9.07 9.39 -16.68
N GLY A 331 9.10 9.26 -15.37
CA GLY A 331 9.48 10.34 -14.45
C GLY A 331 8.92 10.14 -13.05
N ALA A 332 9.38 10.94 -12.10
CA ALA A 332 8.93 10.96 -10.72
C ALA A 332 7.42 11.26 -10.59
N ASN A 333 6.83 10.93 -9.43
CA ASN A 333 5.47 11.33 -9.12
C ASN A 333 5.40 12.88 -9.06
N GLY A 334 4.30 13.46 -9.54
CA GLY A 334 4.16 14.91 -9.65
C GLY A 334 4.90 15.56 -10.84
N ALA A 335 5.69 14.83 -11.63
CA ALA A 335 6.41 15.38 -12.78
C ALA A 335 5.51 15.84 -13.95
N GLY A 336 4.20 15.62 -13.86
CA GLY A 336 3.23 16.06 -14.88
C GLY A 336 2.90 15.02 -15.95
N LYS A 337 3.27 13.74 -15.76
CA LYS A 337 2.99 12.67 -16.74
C LYS A 337 1.52 12.56 -17.10
N SER A 338 0.65 12.47 -16.11
CA SER A 338 -0.81 12.37 -16.31
C SER A 338 -1.38 13.66 -16.90
N THR A 339 -0.91 14.83 -16.44
CA THR A 339 -1.32 16.13 -16.99
C THR A 339 -0.93 16.24 -18.45
N PHE A 340 0.27 15.79 -18.83
CA PHE A 340 0.70 15.75 -20.22
C PHE A 340 -0.18 14.80 -21.06
N ALA A 341 -0.45 13.59 -20.56
CA ALA A 341 -1.32 12.63 -21.24
C ALA A 341 -2.74 13.18 -21.46
N LEU A 342 -3.32 13.84 -20.43
CA LEU A 342 -4.63 14.50 -20.52
C LEU A 342 -4.63 15.64 -21.55
N THR A 343 -3.55 16.45 -21.59
CA THR A 343 -3.44 17.55 -22.56
C THR A 343 -3.28 17.00 -23.98
N LEU A 344 -2.45 15.98 -24.17
CA LEU A 344 -2.25 15.32 -25.45
C LEU A 344 -3.56 14.67 -25.96
N ALA A 345 -4.36 14.11 -25.04
CA ALA A 345 -5.66 13.53 -25.34
C ALA A 345 -6.78 14.57 -25.57
N GLY A 346 -6.49 15.87 -25.45
CA GLY A 346 -7.46 16.95 -25.62
C GLY A 346 -8.45 17.08 -24.46
N LEU A 347 -8.22 16.44 -23.33
CA LEU A 347 -9.08 16.51 -22.13
C LEU A 347 -8.74 17.70 -21.24
N LEU A 348 -7.50 18.21 -21.33
CA LEU A 348 -7.05 19.45 -20.72
C LEU A 348 -6.55 20.43 -21.77
N PRO A 349 -6.85 21.73 -21.65
CA PRO A 349 -6.30 22.72 -22.57
C PRO A 349 -4.79 22.89 -22.32
N PRO A 350 -3.98 23.14 -23.37
CA PRO A 350 -2.65 23.66 -23.17
C PRO A 350 -2.71 25.04 -22.52
N LEU A 351 -1.82 25.32 -21.57
CA LEU A 351 -1.71 26.66 -20.97
C LEU A 351 -0.99 27.62 -21.90
N GLU A 352 0.10 27.12 -22.53
CA GLU A 352 0.87 27.80 -23.57
C GLU A 352 1.43 26.77 -24.55
N GLY A 353 1.90 27.22 -25.73
CA GLY A 353 2.42 26.34 -26.77
C GLY A 353 1.34 25.66 -27.58
N THR A 354 1.71 24.61 -28.33
CA THR A 354 0.79 23.92 -29.25
C THR A 354 0.87 22.41 -29.12
N VAL A 355 -0.30 21.77 -29.31
CA VAL A 355 -0.43 20.32 -29.51
C VAL A 355 -1.14 20.11 -30.83
N GLU A 356 -0.47 19.47 -31.76
CA GLU A 356 -1.02 19.13 -33.08
C GLU A 356 -1.05 17.61 -33.24
N VAL A 357 -2.24 17.07 -33.47
CA VAL A 357 -2.45 15.64 -33.71
C VAL A 357 -2.94 15.46 -35.14
N GLU A 358 -2.21 14.64 -35.91
CA GLU A 358 -2.57 14.29 -37.27
C GLU A 358 -3.57 13.13 -37.29
N THR A 359 -4.62 13.30 -38.07
CA THR A 359 -5.67 12.29 -38.22
C THR A 359 -5.49 11.51 -39.52
N ALA A 360 -6.13 10.33 -39.62
CA ALA A 360 -5.99 9.46 -40.78
C ALA A 360 -6.46 10.08 -42.13
N ASP A 361 -7.22 11.16 -42.06
CA ASP A 361 -7.67 11.95 -43.22
C ASP A 361 -6.70 13.10 -43.56
N GLY A 362 -5.54 13.16 -42.92
CA GLY A 362 -4.50 14.17 -43.15
C GLY A 362 -4.81 15.54 -42.54
N THR A 363 -5.86 15.68 -41.74
CA THR A 363 -6.10 16.93 -41.00
C THR A 363 -5.33 16.92 -39.67
N ALA A 364 -4.51 17.94 -39.43
CA ALA A 364 -3.87 18.18 -38.15
C ALA A 364 -4.60 19.26 -37.35
N GLY A 365 -4.48 19.24 -36.04
CA GLY A 365 -5.02 20.31 -35.19
C GLY A 365 -4.97 19.97 -33.71
N ASP A 366 -5.32 20.94 -32.88
CA ASP A 366 -5.39 20.82 -31.44
C ASP A 366 -6.60 19.92 -31.05
N PRO A 367 -6.36 18.76 -30.40
CA PRO A 367 -7.40 17.83 -30.02
C PRO A 367 -8.37 18.42 -29.00
N HIS A 368 -7.95 19.38 -28.17
CA HIS A 368 -8.84 20.06 -27.23
C HIS A 368 -9.96 20.84 -27.92
N GLY A 369 -9.68 21.39 -29.08
CA GLY A 369 -10.68 22.09 -29.92
C GLY A 369 -11.60 21.17 -30.69
N TRP A 370 -11.47 19.85 -30.64
CA TRP A 370 -12.30 18.95 -31.43
C TRP A 370 -13.64 18.64 -30.76
N PRO A 371 -14.72 18.52 -31.55
CA PRO A 371 -15.98 18.01 -31.03
C PRO A 371 -15.81 16.61 -30.45
N SER A 372 -16.46 16.31 -29.30
CA SER A 372 -16.35 15.02 -28.59
C SER A 372 -16.54 13.81 -29.49
N LYS A 373 -17.47 13.87 -30.47
CA LYS A 373 -17.69 12.80 -31.46
C LYS A 373 -16.45 12.51 -32.32
N ARG A 374 -15.69 13.56 -32.67
CA ARG A 374 -14.43 13.42 -33.42
C ARG A 374 -13.35 12.86 -32.56
N LEU A 375 -13.23 13.35 -31.32
CA LEU A 375 -12.23 12.91 -30.34
C LEU A 375 -12.38 11.42 -30.05
N LEU A 376 -13.60 10.96 -29.70
CA LEU A 376 -13.91 9.54 -29.40
C LEU A 376 -13.55 8.57 -30.53
N GLY A 377 -13.62 9.01 -31.79
CA GLY A 377 -13.26 8.19 -32.95
C GLY A 377 -11.76 8.12 -33.25
N ARG A 378 -10.92 8.87 -32.52
CA ARG A 378 -9.51 9.11 -32.85
C ARG A 378 -8.54 8.83 -31.71
N MET A 379 -8.97 9.11 -30.49
CA MET A 379 -8.15 9.02 -29.30
C MET A 379 -8.90 8.27 -28.20
N SER A 380 -8.20 7.42 -27.49
CA SER A 380 -8.71 6.73 -26.32
C SER A 380 -7.73 6.91 -25.18
N MET A 381 -8.24 6.99 -23.97
CA MET A 381 -7.45 7.08 -22.75
C MET A 381 -7.92 6.03 -21.76
N VAL A 382 -6.94 5.35 -21.13
CA VAL A 382 -7.17 4.48 -19.99
C VAL A 382 -6.66 5.22 -18.76
N PHE A 383 -7.55 5.48 -17.81
CA PHE A 383 -7.21 6.15 -16.56
C PHE A 383 -6.59 5.16 -15.58
N GLN A 384 -5.80 5.66 -14.64
CA GLN A 384 -5.19 4.87 -13.59
C GLN A 384 -6.26 4.22 -12.69
N GLU A 385 -7.35 4.94 -12.41
CA GLU A 385 -8.50 4.46 -11.67
C GLU A 385 -9.60 4.06 -12.63
N PRO A 386 -9.88 2.74 -12.74
CA PRO A 386 -10.88 2.25 -13.70
C PRO A 386 -12.29 2.77 -13.41
N GLU A 387 -12.57 3.15 -12.18
CA GLU A 387 -13.87 3.66 -11.72
C GLU A 387 -14.31 4.92 -12.49
N TYR A 388 -13.36 5.77 -12.88
CA TYR A 388 -13.65 6.94 -13.71
C TYR A 388 -14.05 6.62 -15.15
N GLN A 389 -13.98 5.35 -15.55
CA GLN A 389 -14.36 4.91 -16.91
C GLN A 389 -15.76 4.30 -16.97
N PHE A 390 -16.39 4.02 -15.83
CA PHE A 390 -17.76 3.53 -15.76
C PHE A 390 -18.72 4.71 -15.65
N LEU A 391 -19.61 4.83 -16.64
CA LEU A 391 -20.68 5.83 -16.69
C LEU A 391 -21.96 5.26 -16.08
#